data_23f4c8092addeaaa016e89660a700815
#
_entry.id   23f4c8092addeaaa016e89660a700815
#
_cell.length_a   1.000
_cell.length_b   1.000
_cell.length_c   1.000
_cell.angle_alpha   90.00
_cell.angle_beta   90.00
_cell.angle_gamma   90.00
#
_symmetry.space_group_name_H-M   'P 1'
#
loop_
_entity.id
_entity.type
_entity.pdbx_description
1 polymer ?
#
loop_
_entity_poly.entity_id
_entity_poly.type
_entity_poly.pdbx_seq_one_letter_code
_entity_poly.pdbx_strand_id
1 'polypeptide(L)'
;MFFKPMGMVSTSFLPLNKFTTDRIVPTEYDTILRQKLLCGEVNDKVAALFGGVSGHAGLFSNAIDMAKFMQMLLWNGEYAGRQYLKPATVMYFTSRVNERTGNRRGLGFDKPPFEFIPNGPVCKSASARSFGHSGFTGTYVWADPDNGLVFVFLSNRVYPKGDNAQLSKLNIRTRIHEKAYELVKRATIPKL
;
A
#
# COMPACT_ATOMS: atom_id res chain seq x y z
N MET A 1 -16.90 -2.78 -5.96
CA MET A 1 -17.87 -1.68 -5.78
C MET A 1 -17.52 -0.77 -4.61
N PHE A 2 -16.24 -0.62 -4.31
CA PHE A 2 -15.76 0.26 -3.23
C PHE A 2 -15.43 1.65 -3.75
N PHE A 3 -14.70 1.77 -4.85
CA PHE A 3 -14.04 3.02 -5.25
C PHE A 3 -14.99 4.20 -5.40
N LYS A 4 -16.03 4.06 -6.24
CA LYS A 4 -16.97 5.16 -6.49
C LYS A 4 -17.75 5.60 -5.24
N PRO A 5 -18.37 4.68 -4.46
CA PRO A 5 -19.07 5.06 -3.23
C PRO A 5 -18.17 5.68 -2.14
N MET A 6 -16.89 5.31 -2.09
CA MET A 6 -15.90 5.90 -1.17
C MET A 6 -15.31 7.22 -1.68
N GLY A 7 -15.74 7.71 -2.84
CA GLY A 7 -15.16 8.89 -3.45
C GLY A 7 -13.70 8.72 -3.88
N MET A 8 -13.29 7.50 -4.21
CA MET A 8 -11.95 7.17 -4.72
C MET A 8 -11.93 7.38 -6.23
N VAL A 9 -11.98 8.63 -6.63
CA VAL A 9 -12.20 9.04 -8.02
C VAL A 9 -10.98 8.83 -8.93
N SER A 10 -9.79 8.71 -8.35
CA SER A 10 -8.54 8.47 -9.09
C SER A 10 -8.09 7.02 -9.06
N THR A 11 -8.89 6.11 -8.49
CA THR A 11 -8.57 4.69 -8.42
C THR A 11 -9.23 3.92 -9.54
N SER A 12 -8.43 3.19 -10.33
CA SER A 12 -8.93 2.41 -11.47
C SER A 12 -7.94 1.34 -11.90
N PHE A 13 -8.45 0.24 -12.41
CA PHE A 13 -7.73 -0.60 -13.38
C PHE A 13 -7.83 0.07 -14.75
N LEU A 14 -6.88 -0.24 -15.64
CA LEU A 14 -6.82 0.29 -17.02
C LEU A 14 -7.04 1.82 -17.04
N PRO A 15 -6.19 2.59 -16.34
CA PRO A 15 -6.44 4.01 -16.08
C PRO A 15 -6.54 4.86 -17.36
N LEU A 16 -5.96 4.43 -18.47
CA LEU A 16 -6.05 5.13 -19.77
C LEU A 16 -7.47 5.18 -20.34
N ASN A 17 -8.38 4.32 -19.86
CA ASN A 17 -9.80 4.43 -20.19
C ASN A 17 -10.49 5.62 -19.51
N LYS A 18 -9.79 6.28 -18.57
CA LYS A 18 -10.38 7.35 -17.74
C LYS A 18 -9.52 8.59 -17.63
N PHE A 19 -8.21 8.45 -17.75
CA PHE A 19 -7.25 9.53 -17.55
C PHE A 19 -6.28 9.60 -18.72
N THR A 20 -5.80 10.79 -19.00
CA THR A 20 -4.71 11.04 -19.95
C THR A 20 -3.34 10.69 -19.34
N THR A 21 -2.36 10.43 -20.17
CA THR A 21 -1.02 9.98 -19.76
C THR A 21 -0.28 11.01 -18.90
N ASP A 22 -0.53 12.29 -19.08
CA ASP A 22 0.04 13.39 -18.28
C ASP A 22 -0.36 13.34 -16.80
N ARG A 23 -1.43 12.62 -16.47
CA ARG A 23 -1.88 12.40 -15.10
C ARG A 23 -1.35 11.12 -14.46
N ILE A 24 -0.59 10.33 -15.20
CA ILE A 24 -0.14 9.00 -14.76
C ILE A 24 1.40 8.99 -14.75
N VAL A 25 1.98 8.66 -13.62
CA VAL A 25 3.42 8.53 -13.48
C VAL A 25 3.89 7.31 -14.29
N PRO A 26 4.85 7.47 -15.23
CA PRO A 26 5.43 6.33 -15.95
C PRO A 26 6.21 5.43 -14.99
N THR A 27 6.29 4.14 -15.28
CA THR A 27 7.05 3.18 -14.48
C THR A 27 8.42 2.90 -15.13
N GLU A 28 8.62 1.72 -15.71
CA GLU A 28 9.89 1.37 -16.32
C GLU A 28 9.79 1.25 -17.83
N TYR A 29 10.93 1.26 -18.51
CA TYR A 29 11.00 0.81 -19.89
C TYR A 29 10.98 -0.73 -19.91
N ASP A 30 9.89 -1.32 -20.38
CA ASP A 30 9.74 -2.77 -20.49
C ASP A 30 10.51 -3.29 -21.70
N THR A 31 11.68 -3.87 -21.46
CA THR A 31 12.56 -4.41 -22.50
C THR A 31 12.19 -5.83 -22.94
N ILE A 32 11.24 -6.49 -22.28
CA ILE A 32 10.95 -7.91 -22.47
C ILE A 32 9.66 -8.12 -23.25
N LEU A 33 8.55 -7.56 -22.78
CA LEU A 33 7.23 -7.87 -23.33
C LEU A 33 6.72 -6.78 -24.28
N ARG A 34 6.83 -5.50 -23.89
CA ARG A 34 6.19 -4.38 -24.61
C ARG A 34 7.15 -3.46 -25.34
N GLN A 35 8.43 -3.50 -25.02
CA GLN A 35 9.52 -2.75 -25.63
C GLN A 35 9.26 -1.22 -25.69
N LYS A 36 8.67 -0.69 -24.63
CA LYS A 36 8.33 0.73 -24.48
C LYS A 36 8.34 1.17 -23.02
N LEU A 37 8.37 2.51 -22.82
CA LEU A 37 8.13 3.10 -21.51
C LEU A 37 6.66 2.90 -21.12
N LEU A 38 6.45 2.30 -19.94
CA LEU A 38 5.11 2.02 -19.43
C LEU A 38 4.54 3.25 -18.74
N CYS A 39 3.40 3.73 -19.23
CA CYS A 39 2.62 4.81 -18.63
C CYS A 39 1.14 4.47 -18.73
N GLY A 40 0.46 4.27 -17.62
CA GLY A 40 -0.95 3.84 -17.58
C GLY A 40 -1.17 2.37 -17.90
N GLU A 41 -0.11 1.61 -18.09
CA GLU A 41 -0.15 0.15 -18.23
C GLU A 41 0.48 -0.50 -17.00
N VAL A 42 -0.07 -1.65 -16.58
CA VAL A 42 0.45 -2.38 -15.41
C VAL A 42 1.92 -2.75 -15.62
N ASN A 43 2.74 -2.51 -14.59
CA ASN A 43 4.17 -2.86 -14.63
C ASN A 43 4.38 -4.38 -14.66
N ASP A 44 3.60 -5.13 -13.88
CA ASP A 44 3.69 -6.58 -13.79
C ASP A 44 3.37 -7.25 -15.13
N LYS A 45 4.28 -8.12 -15.59
CA LYS A 45 4.18 -8.77 -16.91
C LYS A 45 3.08 -9.83 -16.95
N VAL A 46 2.89 -10.55 -15.84
CA VAL A 46 1.83 -11.58 -15.76
C VAL A 46 0.46 -10.91 -15.76
N ALA A 47 0.27 -9.86 -14.98
CA ALA A 47 -0.97 -9.09 -15.02
C ALA A 47 -1.22 -8.46 -16.41
N ALA A 48 -0.16 -8.04 -17.11
CA ALA A 48 -0.29 -7.52 -18.48
C ALA A 48 -0.81 -8.58 -19.45
N LEU A 49 -0.33 -9.83 -19.36
CA LEU A 49 -0.84 -10.96 -20.16
C LEU A 49 -2.31 -11.29 -19.86
N PHE A 50 -2.80 -10.98 -18.66
CA PHE A 50 -4.21 -11.06 -18.29
C PHE A 50 -5.02 -9.80 -18.64
N GLY A 51 -4.51 -8.95 -19.52
CA GLY A 51 -5.21 -7.74 -19.96
C GLY A 51 -5.12 -6.56 -18.98
N GLY A 52 -4.17 -6.58 -18.03
CA GLY A 52 -3.90 -5.46 -17.12
C GLY A 52 -4.77 -5.42 -15.85
N VAL A 53 -5.64 -6.39 -15.66
CA VAL A 53 -6.50 -6.51 -14.48
C VAL A 53 -6.23 -7.83 -13.78
N SER A 54 -5.64 -7.77 -12.59
CA SER A 54 -5.32 -8.97 -11.82
C SER A 54 -5.46 -8.71 -10.31
N GLY A 55 -5.64 -9.79 -9.53
CA GLY A 55 -5.75 -9.70 -8.07
C GLY A 55 -4.45 -9.27 -7.38
N HIS A 56 -3.29 -9.42 -8.03
CA HIS A 56 -1.99 -9.09 -7.45
C HIS A 56 -1.37 -7.79 -8.00
N ALA A 57 -1.86 -7.29 -9.14
CA ALA A 57 -1.33 -6.08 -9.78
C ALA A 57 -2.35 -5.45 -10.75
N GLY A 58 -2.08 -4.20 -11.19
CA GLY A 58 -2.87 -3.50 -12.20
C GLY A 58 -3.72 -2.36 -11.67
N LEU A 59 -3.83 -2.19 -10.35
CA LEU A 59 -4.55 -1.06 -9.78
C LEU A 59 -3.68 0.20 -9.77
N PHE A 60 -4.23 1.30 -10.27
CA PHE A 60 -3.66 2.65 -10.21
C PHE A 60 -4.47 3.49 -9.22
N SER A 61 -3.79 4.35 -8.48
CA SER A 61 -4.41 5.20 -7.47
C SER A 61 -3.55 6.42 -7.15
N ASN A 62 -4.00 7.24 -6.21
CA ASN A 62 -3.23 8.31 -5.58
C ASN A 62 -3.21 8.16 -4.05
N ALA A 63 -2.46 9.02 -3.37
CA ALA A 63 -2.30 8.93 -1.92
C ALA A 63 -3.62 9.16 -1.15
N ILE A 64 -4.46 10.08 -1.62
CA ILE A 64 -5.73 10.42 -0.97
C ILE A 64 -6.70 9.24 -1.06
N ASP A 65 -6.84 8.64 -2.23
CA ASP A 65 -7.75 7.51 -2.43
C ASP A 65 -7.26 6.28 -1.63
N MET A 66 -5.95 6.02 -1.63
CA MET A 66 -5.38 4.95 -0.81
C MET A 66 -5.56 5.21 0.69
N ALA A 67 -5.44 6.45 1.14
CA ALA A 67 -5.72 6.80 2.54
C ALA A 67 -7.17 6.53 2.93
N LYS A 68 -8.15 6.85 2.07
CA LYS A 68 -9.57 6.51 2.30
C LYS A 68 -9.77 5.01 2.46
N PHE A 69 -9.16 4.21 1.58
CA PHE A 69 -9.27 2.75 1.64
C PHE A 69 -8.64 2.20 2.93
N MET A 70 -7.44 2.63 3.28
CA MET A 70 -6.77 2.21 4.52
C MET A 70 -7.51 2.70 5.76
N GLN A 71 -8.12 3.89 5.73
CA GLN A 71 -8.96 4.42 6.81
C GLN A 71 -10.21 3.56 7.00
N MET A 72 -10.86 3.14 5.92
CA MET A 72 -12.00 2.23 5.98
C MET A 72 -11.62 0.92 6.69
N LEU A 73 -10.46 0.36 6.38
CA LEU A 73 -9.96 -0.85 7.05
C LEU A 73 -9.60 -0.58 8.52
N LEU A 74 -8.97 0.57 8.82
CA LEU A 74 -8.65 0.99 10.19
C LEU A 74 -9.90 1.11 11.07
N TRP A 75 -11.01 1.55 10.50
CA TRP A 75 -12.31 1.69 11.15
C TRP A 75 -13.20 0.42 10.97
N ASN A 76 -12.57 -0.74 10.90
CA ASN A 76 -13.26 -2.03 10.84
C ASN A 76 -14.32 -2.12 9.73
N GLY A 77 -14.03 -1.54 8.58
CA GLY A 77 -14.87 -1.63 7.40
C GLY A 77 -15.86 -0.49 7.22
N GLU A 78 -15.83 0.52 8.08
CA GLU A 78 -16.68 1.71 7.97
C GLU A 78 -15.91 2.88 7.36
N TYR A 79 -16.59 3.68 6.53
CA TYR A 79 -16.07 4.96 6.02
C TYR A 79 -17.23 5.91 5.70
N ALA A 80 -17.11 7.17 6.14
CA ALA A 80 -18.11 8.24 5.90
C ALA A 80 -19.55 7.78 6.28
N GLY A 81 -19.72 7.17 7.45
CA GLY A 81 -21.01 6.72 7.98
C GLY A 81 -21.61 5.50 7.28
N ARG A 82 -20.84 4.83 6.42
CA ARG A 82 -21.30 3.63 5.71
C ARG A 82 -20.41 2.42 6.00
N GLN A 83 -21.05 1.30 6.34
CA GLN A 83 -20.37 0.01 6.47
C GLN A 83 -20.17 -0.64 5.10
N TYR A 84 -18.90 -0.83 4.69
CA TYR A 84 -18.50 -1.47 3.42
C TYR A 84 -18.13 -2.94 3.61
N LEU A 85 -17.49 -3.26 4.72
CA LEU A 85 -17.08 -4.61 5.11
C LEU A 85 -17.52 -4.88 6.55
N LYS A 86 -17.89 -6.11 6.86
CA LYS A 86 -18.19 -6.49 8.24
C LYS A 86 -16.91 -6.39 9.09
N PRO A 87 -16.99 -5.91 10.35
CA PRO A 87 -15.83 -5.83 11.25
C PRO A 87 -15.07 -7.15 11.37
N ALA A 88 -15.78 -8.27 11.53
CA ALA A 88 -15.20 -9.60 11.62
C ALA A 88 -14.41 -9.98 10.35
N THR A 89 -14.87 -9.56 9.17
CA THR A 89 -14.15 -9.78 7.91
C THR A 89 -12.84 -9.01 7.90
N VAL A 90 -12.85 -7.71 8.25
CA VAL A 90 -11.64 -6.90 8.32
C VAL A 90 -10.65 -7.50 9.30
N MET A 91 -11.08 -7.83 10.51
CA MET A 91 -10.23 -8.45 11.54
C MET A 91 -9.61 -9.76 11.04
N TYR A 92 -10.40 -10.63 10.40
CA TYR A 92 -9.92 -11.91 9.89
C TYR A 92 -8.83 -11.72 8.83
N PHE A 93 -9.05 -10.84 7.85
CA PHE A 93 -8.09 -10.60 6.77
C PHE A 93 -6.81 -9.88 7.23
N THR A 94 -6.90 -9.02 8.24
CA THR A 94 -5.76 -8.25 8.77
C THR A 94 -5.04 -8.93 9.92
N SER A 95 -5.57 -10.02 10.48
CA SER A 95 -4.91 -10.82 11.51
C SER A 95 -3.92 -11.84 10.91
N ARG A 96 -3.03 -12.38 11.75
CA ARG A 96 -2.15 -13.48 11.39
C ARG A 96 -2.91 -14.79 11.45
N VAL A 97 -3.32 -15.33 10.31
CA VAL A 97 -4.15 -16.56 10.26
C VAL A 97 -3.33 -17.86 10.28
N ASN A 98 -2.05 -17.82 9.90
CA ASN A 98 -1.17 -18.98 9.82
C ASN A 98 0.05 -18.85 10.76
N GLU A 99 -0.12 -18.26 11.92
CA GLU A 99 0.95 -17.96 12.87
C GLU A 99 1.72 -19.23 13.33
N ARG A 100 1.00 -20.35 13.49
CA ARG A 100 1.59 -21.64 13.89
C ARG A 100 2.64 -22.18 12.91
N THR A 101 2.61 -21.75 11.65
CA THR A 101 3.59 -22.12 10.63
C THR A 101 4.76 -21.12 10.52
N GLY A 102 4.82 -20.12 11.41
CA GLY A 102 5.79 -19.01 11.33
C GLY A 102 5.43 -17.96 10.28
N ASN A 103 4.28 -18.08 9.62
CA ASN A 103 3.83 -17.08 8.66
C ASN A 103 3.23 -15.88 9.38
N ARG A 104 3.90 -14.72 9.27
CA ARG A 104 3.47 -13.47 9.90
C ARG A 104 2.33 -12.76 9.17
N ARG A 105 2.00 -13.13 7.92
CA ARG A 105 1.05 -12.41 7.08
C ARG A 105 -0.40 -12.66 7.47
N GLY A 106 -1.24 -11.65 7.20
CA GLY A 106 -2.68 -11.82 7.09
C GLY A 106 -3.08 -12.31 5.69
N LEU A 107 -4.38 -12.32 5.42
CA LEU A 107 -4.90 -12.67 4.09
C LEU A 107 -4.85 -11.45 3.17
N GLY A 108 -3.80 -11.38 2.34
CA GLY A 108 -3.54 -10.26 1.43
C GLY A 108 -2.83 -9.06 2.07
N PHE A 109 -2.51 -9.11 3.37
CA PHE A 109 -1.77 -8.06 4.06
C PHE A 109 -0.43 -8.56 4.59
N ASP A 110 0.56 -7.69 4.55
CA ASP A 110 1.80 -7.85 5.28
C ASP A 110 1.62 -7.35 6.73
N LYS A 111 2.40 -7.90 7.65
CA LYS A 111 2.37 -7.60 9.07
C LYS A 111 3.79 -7.39 9.60
N PRO A 112 3.98 -6.72 10.75
CA PRO A 112 5.28 -6.68 11.39
C PRO A 112 5.83 -8.10 11.62
N PRO A 113 7.15 -8.29 11.54
CA PRO A 113 7.77 -9.56 11.95
C PRO A 113 7.49 -9.82 13.44
N PHE A 114 7.61 -11.09 13.87
CA PHE A 114 7.42 -11.47 15.28
C PHE A 114 8.43 -10.77 16.19
N GLU A 115 9.66 -10.64 15.69
CA GLU A 115 10.71 -9.85 16.30
C GLU A 115 11.15 -8.75 15.35
N PHE A 116 11.54 -7.60 15.88
CA PHE A 116 12.00 -6.49 15.05
C PHE A 116 13.24 -6.88 14.25
N ILE A 117 13.18 -6.70 12.94
CA ILE A 117 14.30 -6.92 12.03
C ILE A 117 14.79 -5.55 11.53
N PRO A 118 16.04 -5.16 11.82
CA PRO A 118 16.65 -3.98 11.22
C PRO A 118 16.56 -4.03 9.69
N ASN A 119 16.17 -2.92 9.07
CA ASN A 119 15.91 -2.84 7.63
C ASN A 119 14.83 -3.80 7.10
N GLY A 120 13.96 -4.25 7.98
CA GLY A 120 12.82 -5.11 7.67
C GLY A 120 11.69 -4.37 6.92
N PRO A 121 10.56 -5.05 6.73
CA PRO A 121 9.46 -4.55 5.89
C PRO A 121 8.70 -3.37 6.51
N VAL A 122 8.84 -3.14 7.82
CA VAL A 122 8.12 -2.11 8.58
C VAL A 122 9.04 -1.48 9.63
N CYS A 123 8.70 -0.28 10.07
CA CYS A 123 9.45 0.45 11.10
C CYS A 123 9.24 -0.15 12.50
N LYS A 124 10.13 0.20 13.43
CA LYS A 124 10.15 -0.34 14.79
C LYS A 124 8.92 0.02 15.62
N SER A 125 8.38 1.23 15.42
CA SER A 125 7.23 1.73 16.18
C SER A 125 5.87 1.16 15.74
N ALA A 126 5.83 0.40 14.64
CA ALA A 126 4.58 -0.21 14.18
C ALA A 126 4.11 -1.29 15.17
N SER A 127 2.84 -1.23 15.56
CA SER A 127 2.27 -2.19 16.50
C SER A 127 2.11 -3.59 15.88
N ALA A 128 2.01 -4.61 16.72
CA ALA A 128 1.78 -5.98 16.27
C ALA A 128 0.44 -6.14 15.52
N ARG A 129 -0.54 -5.29 15.81
CA ARG A 129 -1.86 -5.27 15.14
C ARG A 129 -1.82 -4.56 13.79
N SER A 130 -0.80 -3.73 13.53
CA SER A 130 -0.68 -2.99 12.28
C SER A 130 -0.58 -3.90 11.05
N PHE A 131 -0.98 -3.41 9.91
CA PHE A 131 -1.01 -4.16 8.65
C PHE A 131 -0.88 -3.22 7.44
N GLY A 132 -0.41 -3.75 6.34
CA GLY A 132 -0.25 -2.99 5.11
C GLY A 132 0.33 -3.81 3.98
N HIS A 133 0.88 -3.18 2.98
CA HIS A 133 1.60 -3.85 1.91
C HIS A 133 2.55 -2.89 1.17
N SER A 134 3.56 -3.45 0.53
CA SER A 134 4.44 -2.73 -0.38
C SER A 134 4.23 -3.17 -1.82
N GLY A 135 4.30 -2.23 -2.77
CA GLY A 135 4.30 -2.53 -4.20
C GLY A 135 5.70 -2.58 -4.78
N PHE A 136 5.88 -3.39 -5.82
CA PHE A 136 7.15 -3.55 -6.54
C PHE A 136 7.69 -2.21 -7.06
N THR A 137 6.83 -1.37 -7.57
CA THR A 137 7.17 -0.06 -8.13
C THR A 137 7.67 0.96 -7.09
N GLY A 138 7.55 0.66 -5.80
CA GLY A 138 8.04 1.51 -4.71
C GLY A 138 6.94 2.06 -3.81
N THR A 139 5.70 1.75 -4.08
CA THR A 139 4.54 2.17 -3.26
C THR A 139 4.49 1.42 -1.93
N TYR A 140 3.88 2.05 -0.92
CA TYR A 140 3.73 1.46 0.41
C TYR A 140 2.52 2.08 1.10
N VAL A 141 1.69 1.24 1.71
CA VAL A 141 0.55 1.65 2.54
C VAL A 141 0.54 0.86 3.83
N TRP A 142 0.18 1.52 4.93
CA TRP A 142 0.15 0.89 6.24
C TRP A 142 -0.93 1.50 7.11
N ALA A 143 -1.64 0.68 7.90
CA ALA A 143 -2.58 1.11 8.91
C ALA A 143 -2.22 0.48 10.26
N ASP A 144 -2.33 1.26 11.32
CA ASP A 144 -2.05 0.84 12.68
C ASP A 144 -3.21 1.18 13.60
N PRO A 145 -4.04 0.19 13.97
CA PRO A 145 -5.18 0.40 14.86
C PRO A 145 -4.81 0.87 16.26
N ASP A 146 -3.65 0.47 16.78
CA ASP A 146 -3.23 0.80 18.14
C ASP A 146 -2.76 2.26 18.26
N ASN A 147 -2.30 2.84 17.14
CA ASN A 147 -1.82 4.21 17.08
C ASN A 147 -2.75 5.15 16.28
N GLY A 148 -3.87 4.64 15.74
CA GLY A 148 -4.78 5.42 14.90
C GLY A 148 -4.11 5.98 13.64
N LEU A 149 -3.06 5.34 13.13
CA LEU A 149 -2.22 5.86 12.05
C LEU A 149 -2.56 5.18 10.72
N VAL A 150 -2.82 5.99 9.70
CA VAL A 150 -2.77 5.59 8.29
C VAL A 150 -1.56 6.25 7.65
N PHE A 151 -0.71 5.45 7.04
CA PHE A 151 0.49 5.90 6.35
C PHE A 151 0.47 5.46 4.87
N VAL A 152 0.59 6.43 3.97
CA VAL A 152 0.68 6.19 2.52
C VAL A 152 1.95 6.83 2.00
N PHE A 153 2.80 6.04 1.36
CA PHE A 153 4.03 6.49 0.73
C PHE A 153 4.06 6.01 -0.71
N LEU A 154 3.99 6.94 -1.65
CA LEU A 154 4.04 6.65 -3.07
C LEU A 154 5.38 7.11 -3.62
N SER A 155 6.11 6.20 -4.23
CA SER A 155 7.35 6.45 -4.94
C SER A 155 7.40 5.61 -6.21
N ASN A 156 8.30 5.95 -7.10
CA ASN A 156 8.51 5.24 -8.35
C ASN A 156 9.99 4.88 -8.52
N ARG A 157 10.41 3.82 -7.81
CA ARG A 157 11.80 3.37 -7.83
C ARG A 157 12.21 2.72 -9.15
N VAL A 158 11.24 2.28 -9.93
CA VAL A 158 11.49 1.53 -11.16
C VAL A 158 11.66 2.40 -12.39
N TYR A 159 11.47 3.72 -12.27
CA TYR A 159 11.68 4.64 -13.38
C TYR A 159 13.13 5.09 -13.49
N PRO A 160 13.72 5.11 -14.68
CA PRO A 160 13.23 4.50 -15.94
C PRO A 160 13.56 3.01 -16.05
N LYS A 161 14.29 2.44 -15.08
CA LYS A 161 14.75 1.04 -15.06
C LYS A 161 14.43 0.37 -13.73
N GLY A 162 13.91 -0.85 -13.80
CA GLY A 162 13.47 -1.64 -12.65
C GLY A 162 14.58 -2.13 -11.69
N ASP A 163 15.85 -1.97 -12.04
CA ASP A 163 17.01 -2.39 -11.27
C ASP A 163 17.44 -1.42 -10.15
N ASN A 164 16.78 -0.26 -10.03
CA ASN A 164 17.09 0.70 -8.98
C ASN A 164 16.68 0.16 -7.59
N ALA A 165 17.69 -0.21 -6.80
CA ALA A 165 17.53 -0.74 -5.45
C ALA A 165 17.72 0.30 -4.33
N GLN A 166 17.95 1.57 -4.64
CA GLN A 166 18.30 2.59 -3.63
C GLN A 166 17.23 2.78 -2.57
N LEU A 167 15.95 2.77 -2.96
CA LEU A 167 14.84 2.87 -2.01
C LEU A 167 14.91 1.80 -0.92
N SER A 168 15.25 0.56 -1.29
CA SER A 168 15.36 -0.56 -0.37
C SER A 168 16.70 -0.56 0.39
N LYS A 169 17.82 -0.33 -0.29
CA LYS A 169 19.16 -0.28 0.33
C LYS A 169 19.27 0.79 1.42
N LEU A 170 18.68 1.95 1.19
CA LEU A 170 18.67 3.06 2.15
C LEU A 170 17.49 3.00 3.14
N ASN A 171 16.65 1.98 3.02
CA ASN A 171 15.47 1.76 3.89
C ASN A 171 14.56 2.99 4.02
N ILE A 172 14.39 3.75 2.93
CA ILE A 172 13.72 5.06 2.93
C ILE A 172 12.28 4.96 3.47
N ARG A 173 11.50 3.97 3.00
CA ARG A 173 10.09 3.81 3.38
C ARG A 173 9.91 3.66 4.88
N THR A 174 10.65 2.74 5.49
CA THR A 174 10.54 2.44 6.92
C THR A 174 11.11 3.56 7.79
N ARG A 175 12.15 4.27 7.32
CA ARG A 175 12.68 5.45 8.00
C ARG A 175 11.67 6.61 8.02
N ILE A 176 11.00 6.89 6.89
CA ILE A 176 9.93 7.92 6.85
C ILE A 176 8.72 7.46 7.67
N HIS A 177 8.37 6.19 7.62
CA HIS A 177 7.28 5.63 8.42
C HIS A 177 7.55 5.77 9.92
N GLU A 178 8.79 5.52 10.39
CA GLU A 178 9.17 5.77 11.79
C GLU A 178 8.97 7.25 12.19
N LYS A 179 9.31 8.19 11.30
CA LYS A 179 9.07 9.62 11.56
C LYS A 179 7.58 9.97 11.69
N ALA A 180 6.72 9.29 10.95
CA ALA A 180 5.27 9.48 11.13
C ALA A 180 4.81 9.07 12.54
N TYR A 181 5.30 7.95 13.08
CA TYR A 181 5.02 7.56 14.48
C TYR A 181 5.56 8.57 15.49
N GLU A 182 6.76 9.09 15.28
CA GLU A 182 7.31 10.13 16.15
C GLU A 182 6.41 11.38 16.20
N LEU A 183 5.85 11.78 15.05
CA LEU A 183 4.92 12.91 14.96
C LEU A 183 3.61 12.65 15.71
N VAL A 184 3.03 11.45 15.54
CA VAL A 184 1.81 11.06 16.27
C VAL A 184 2.04 11.08 17.78
N LYS A 185 3.14 10.52 18.26
CA LYS A 185 3.50 10.53 19.68
C LYS A 185 3.64 11.94 20.24
N ARG A 186 4.25 12.85 19.49
CA ARG A 186 4.38 14.27 19.91
C ARG A 186 3.05 15.00 19.96
N ALA A 187 2.12 14.66 19.05
CA ALA A 187 0.79 15.28 19.01
C ALA A 187 -0.11 14.83 20.17
N THR A 188 0.12 13.62 20.71
CA THR A 188 -0.65 13.04 21.83
C THR A 188 -0.11 13.44 23.21
N ILE A 189 1.06 14.07 23.32
CA ILE A 189 1.56 14.63 24.59
C ILE A 189 0.86 15.97 24.80
N PRO A 190 0.05 16.16 25.88
CA PRO A 190 -0.51 17.46 26.21
C PRO A 190 0.64 18.47 26.36
N LYS A 191 0.53 19.62 25.70
CA LYS A 191 1.41 20.73 26.05
C LYS A 191 1.04 21.15 27.50
N LEU A 192 1.91 20.84 28.42
CA LEU A 192 1.85 21.36 29.81
C LEU A 192 1.93 22.87 29.79
#